data_de62123071ed2fdb24b0396a22b1a297
#
_entry.id   de62123071ed2fdb24b0396a22b1a297
#
_cell.length_a   1.000
_cell.length_b   1.000
_cell.length_c   1.000
_cell.angle_alpha   90.00
_cell.angle_beta   90.00
_cell.angle_gamma   90.00
#
_symmetry.space_group_name_H-M   'P 1'
#
loop_
_entity.id
_entity.type
_entity.pdbx_description
1 polymer ?
#
loop_
_entity_poly.entity_id
_entity_poly.type
_entity_poly.pdbx_seq_one_letter_code
_entity_poly.pdbx_strand_id
1 'polypeptide(L)'
;MLSKIEKGLNKPSEEIFTTICNVLEFPKSFFEQTNNIFEPNLSYYRKRIVIKKRDLLKAEGSMNLVRMNLENLMTSVELPELNLPLWDVDVHGAPEAAAKWVRQKWRIPKGRIENLTKIIEDNGIVVVPFDFGSEKMDGLSLISKDRHPIIYINNKMPGDRQRLTLAHELGHLVMHIGQQIAQIRNVEKEAMQFASELLVPASEFLQDLETISLETLGNMKRYWKISMGALLYKAKELAQVTDNQYRYLWQQMAYLGYKTKEPAEFNVSPEKATLFKEMLELHTNELGYTKDELANMLHINVKDLNAL
;
A
#
# COMPACT_ATOMS: atom_id res chain seq x y z
N MET A 1 11.57 -29.66 -20.70
CA MET A 1 12.90 -29.08 -20.47
C MET A 1 12.81 -27.87 -19.54
N LEU A 2 12.04 -26.82 -19.86
CA LEU A 2 11.90 -25.60 -19.03
C LEU A 2 11.53 -25.89 -17.58
N SER A 3 10.53 -26.74 -17.31
CA SER A 3 10.13 -27.07 -15.93
C SER A 3 11.23 -27.73 -15.07
N LYS A 4 12.22 -28.38 -15.68
CA LYS A 4 13.39 -28.90 -14.95
C LYS A 4 14.42 -27.82 -14.65
N ILE A 5 14.53 -26.83 -15.55
CA ILE A 5 15.38 -25.64 -15.34
C ILE A 5 14.82 -24.78 -14.22
N GLU A 6 13.51 -24.50 -14.25
CA GLU A 6 12.79 -23.74 -13.19
C GLU A 6 12.93 -24.39 -11.80
N LYS A 7 12.98 -25.71 -11.76
CA LYS A 7 13.18 -26.48 -10.50
C LYS A 7 14.64 -26.65 -10.10
N GLY A 8 15.57 -26.05 -10.85
CA GLY A 8 17.01 -26.20 -10.59
C GLY A 8 17.57 -27.61 -10.85
N LEU A 9 16.79 -28.50 -11.49
CA LEU A 9 17.19 -29.89 -11.75
C LEU A 9 18.16 -30.01 -12.95
N ASN A 10 18.14 -29.05 -13.86
CA ASN A 10 19.02 -29.00 -15.02
C ASN A 10 19.51 -27.58 -15.23
N LYS A 11 20.81 -27.42 -15.53
CA LYS A 11 21.34 -26.13 -16.00
C LYS A 11 21.02 -25.98 -17.50
N PRO A 12 20.55 -24.80 -17.96
CA PRO A 12 20.39 -24.53 -19.38
C PRO A 12 21.73 -24.49 -20.09
N SER A 13 21.78 -24.87 -21.39
CA SER A 13 22.93 -24.51 -22.24
C SER A 13 22.93 -23.01 -22.46
N GLU A 14 24.09 -22.46 -22.89
CA GLU A 14 24.25 -21.02 -23.15
C GLU A 14 23.25 -20.51 -24.22
N GLU A 15 23.01 -21.31 -25.24
CA GLU A 15 22.04 -21.01 -26.30
C GLU A 15 20.59 -20.94 -25.75
N ILE A 16 20.19 -21.91 -24.92
CA ILE A 16 18.88 -21.93 -24.27
C ILE A 16 18.75 -20.77 -23.30
N PHE A 17 19.78 -20.47 -22.53
CA PHE A 17 19.80 -19.37 -21.58
C PHE A 17 19.63 -18.03 -22.30
N THR A 18 20.39 -17.81 -23.37
CA THR A 18 20.26 -16.61 -24.21
C THR A 18 18.86 -16.48 -24.80
N THR A 19 18.26 -17.60 -25.25
CA THR A 19 16.89 -17.61 -25.76
C THR A 19 15.88 -17.22 -24.65
N ILE A 20 16.04 -17.73 -23.42
CA ILE A 20 15.20 -17.36 -22.27
C ILE A 20 15.30 -15.86 -22.00
N CYS A 21 16.52 -15.31 -21.93
CA CYS A 21 16.74 -13.88 -21.72
C CYS A 21 16.04 -13.02 -22.77
N ASN A 22 16.17 -13.40 -24.05
CA ASN A 22 15.56 -12.68 -25.17
C ASN A 22 14.02 -12.73 -25.14
N VAL A 23 13.45 -13.92 -24.87
CA VAL A 23 11.99 -14.12 -24.85
C VAL A 23 11.34 -13.41 -23.66
N LEU A 24 12.01 -13.41 -22.51
CA LEU A 24 11.53 -12.75 -21.29
C LEU A 24 11.93 -11.26 -21.23
N GLU A 25 12.76 -10.81 -22.17
CA GLU A 25 13.27 -9.43 -22.23
C GLU A 25 14.01 -8.98 -20.97
N PHE A 26 14.75 -9.88 -20.31
CA PHE A 26 15.63 -9.57 -19.19
C PHE A 26 17.11 -9.80 -19.54
N PRO A 27 18.02 -8.98 -19.01
CA PRO A 27 19.47 -9.21 -19.19
C PRO A 27 19.90 -10.48 -18.45
N LYS A 28 21.03 -11.09 -18.88
CA LYS A 28 21.60 -12.28 -18.22
C LYS A 28 21.81 -12.07 -16.72
N SER A 29 22.29 -10.90 -16.33
CA SER A 29 22.56 -10.52 -14.95
C SER A 29 21.33 -10.62 -14.03
N PHE A 30 20.11 -10.48 -14.59
CA PHE A 30 18.87 -10.67 -13.82
C PHE A 30 18.74 -12.10 -13.28
N PHE A 31 19.05 -13.10 -14.12
CA PHE A 31 18.92 -14.52 -13.74
C PHE A 31 20.11 -15.04 -12.91
N GLU A 32 21.18 -14.27 -12.80
CA GLU A 32 22.37 -14.58 -12.00
C GLU A 32 22.25 -14.10 -10.54
N GLN A 33 21.21 -13.33 -10.22
CA GLN A 33 20.95 -12.86 -8.87
C GLN A 33 20.58 -14.02 -7.94
N THR A 34 21.13 -13.97 -6.73
CA THR A 34 20.87 -14.97 -5.66
C THR A 34 19.77 -14.51 -4.68
N ASN A 35 18.95 -13.55 -5.07
CA ASN A 35 17.93 -12.99 -4.25
C ASN A 35 16.80 -14.01 -4.01
N ASN A 36 16.39 -14.16 -2.75
CA ASN A 36 15.25 -14.97 -2.43
C ASN A 36 13.97 -14.31 -2.96
N ILE A 37 13.15 -15.09 -3.66
CA ILE A 37 11.79 -14.66 -3.98
C ILE A 37 11.04 -14.56 -2.65
N PHE A 38 10.59 -13.38 -2.32
CA PHE A 38 9.72 -13.19 -1.18
C PHE A 38 8.33 -13.66 -1.57
N GLU A 39 7.82 -14.69 -0.91
CA GLU A 39 6.40 -15.02 -0.96
C GLU A 39 5.69 -14.06 0.00
N PRO A 40 4.98 -13.03 -0.51
CA PRO A 40 4.17 -12.19 0.36
C PRO A 40 3.26 -13.11 1.17
N ASN A 41 3.08 -12.83 2.45
CA ASN A 41 2.20 -13.66 3.28
C ASN A 41 0.74 -13.41 2.89
N LEU A 42 0.43 -13.77 1.64
CA LEU A 42 -0.87 -13.58 0.99
C LEU A 42 -1.97 -14.47 1.61
N SER A 43 -1.64 -15.20 2.68
CA SER A 43 -2.64 -16.05 3.35
C SER A 43 -3.84 -15.24 3.84
N TYR A 44 -3.64 -13.98 4.20
CA TYR A 44 -4.71 -13.05 4.54
C TYR A 44 -5.48 -12.57 3.31
N TYR A 45 -4.79 -12.22 2.23
CA TYR A 45 -5.39 -11.77 0.97
C TYR A 45 -6.07 -12.90 0.18
N ARG A 46 -5.49 -14.12 0.19
CA ARG A 46 -6.06 -15.29 -0.51
C ARG A 46 -7.44 -15.70 -0.03
N LYS A 47 -7.77 -15.45 1.25
CA LYS A 47 -9.10 -15.79 1.82
C LYS A 47 -10.20 -14.84 1.39
N ARG A 48 -9.87 -13.60 1.01
CA ARG A 48 -10.84 -12.51 0.79
C ARG A 48 -11.14 -12.23 -0.67
N ILE A 49 -10.21 -12.55 -1.59
CA ILE A 49 -10.28 -12.09 -2.96
C ILE A 49 -10.31 -13.26 -3.92
N VAL A 50 -11.39 -13.36 -4.69
CA VAL A 50 -11.49 -14.29 -5.82
C VAL A 50 -10.72 -13.71 -7.01
N ILE A 51 -9.38 -13.76 -6.95
CA ILE A 51 -8.49 -13.45 -8.07
C ILE A 51 -8.08 -14.76 -8.73
N LYS A 52 -7.97 -14.75 -10.06
CA LYS A 52 -7.42 -15.90 -10.78
C LYS A 52 -5.96 -16.12 -10.33
N LYS A 53 -5.59 -17.37 -10.07
CA LYS A 53 -4.23 -17.74 -9.64
C LYS A 53 -3.14 -17.15 -10.54
N ARG A 54 -3.38 -17.09 -11.86
CA ARG A 54 -2.44 -16.49 -12.83
C ARG A 54 -2.19 -15.01 -12.57
N ASP A 55 -3.25 -14.24 -12.31
CA ASP A 55 -3.15 -12.79 -12.12
C ASP A 55 -2.46 -12.49 -10.78
N LEU A 56 -2.72 -13.32 -9.77
CA LEU A 56 -2.03 -13.24 -8.48
C LEU A 56 -0.52 -13.50 -8.63
N LEU A 57 -0.12 -14.59 -9.30
CA LEU A 57 1.30 -14.90 -9.56
C LEU A 57 2.00 -13.82 -10.37
N LYS A 58 1.29 -13.20 -11.32
CA LYS A 58 1.84 -12.07 -12.08
C LYS A 58 2.09 -10.87 -11.17
N ALA A 59 1.14 -10.52 -10.32
CA ALA A 59 1.29 -9.42 -9.36
C ALA A 59 2.44 -9.69 -8.37
N GLU A 60 2.52 -10.91 -7.81
CA GLU A 60 3.60 -11.34 -6.93
C GLU A 60 4.98 -11.21 -7.61
N GLY A 61 5.11 -11.68 -8.84
CA GLY A 61 6.35 -11.56 -9.62
C GLY A 61 6.74 -10.09 -9.83
N SER A 62 5.80 -9.26 -10.26
CA SER A 62 6.06 -7.83 -10.50
C SER A 62 6.40 -7.07 -9.21
N MET A 63 5.75 -7.38 -8.08
CA MET A 63 6.10 -6.79 -6.78
C MET A 63 7.51 -7.17 -6.34
N ASN A 64 7.91 -8.45 -6.55
CA ASN A 64 9.27 -8.87 -6.26
C ASN A 64 10.31 -8.16 -7.13
N LEU A 65 10.02 -7.90 -8.41
CA LEU A 65 10.90 -7.11 -9.27
C LEU A 65 11.12 -5.70 -8.72
N VAL A 66 10.04 -5.01 -8.36
CA VAL A 66 10.14 -3.66 -7.77
C VAL A 66 10.91 -3.69 -6.45
N ARG A 67 10.66 -4.68 -5.59
CA ARG A 67 11.40 -4.87 -4.33
C ARG A 67 12.90 -5.07 -4.58
N MET A 68 13.28 -5.92 -5.55
CA MET A 68 14.68 -6.16 -5.90
C MET A 68 15.35 -4.89 -6.42
N ASN A 69 14.65 -4.14 -7.27
CA ASN A 69 15.16 -2.85 -7.76
C ASN A 69 15.37 -1.86 -6.60
N LEU A 70 14.43 -1.78 -5.66
CA LEU A 70 14.55 -0.96 -4.48
C LEU A 70 15.77 -1.37 -3.62
N GLU A 71 15.92 -2.67 -3.34
CA GLU A 71 17.05 -3.21 -2.57
C GLU A 71 18.40 -2.88 -3.25
N ASN A 72 18.46 -2.93 -4.57
CA ASN A 72 19.66 -2.55 -5.32
C ASN A 72 19.94 -1.04 -5.20
N LEU A 73 18.95 -0.17 -5.33
CA LEU A 73 19.11 1.28 -5.13
C LEU A 73 19.62 1.62 -3.72
N MET A 74 19.11 0.92 -2.72
CA MET A 74 19.50 1.10 -1.31
C MET A 74 20.96 0.72 -1.02
N THR A 75 21.65 0.05 -1.92
CA THR A 75 23.10 -0.23 -1.76
C THR A 75 23.96 1.03 -1.84
N SER A 76 23.46 2.09 -2.47
CA SER A 76 24.20 3.33 -2.73
C SER A 76 23.53 4.59 -2.18
N VAL A 77 22.28 4.50 -1.77
CA VAL A 77 21.48 5.63 -1.26
C VAL A 77 20.80 5.22 0.04
N GLU A 78 20.94 6.06 1.07
CA GLU A 78 20.24 5.86 2.34
C GLU A 78 18.79 6.35 2.25
N LEU A 79 17.87 5.54 2.77
CA LEU A 79 16.50 5.96 3.01
C LEU A 79 16.39 6.83 4.26
N PRO A 80 15.31 7.62 4.42
CA PRO A 80 14.97 8.19 5.70
C PRO A 80 14.95 7.11 6.79
N GLU A 81 15.40 7.47 7.99
CA GLU A 81 15.46 6.54 9.11
C GLU A 81 14.07 5.94 9.38
N LEU A 82 14.03 4.60 9.49
CA LEU A 82 12.78 3.90 9.76
C LEU A 82 12.26 4.23 11.16
N ASN A 83 11.20 4.98 11.23
CA ASN A 83 10.48 5.32 12.44
C ASN A 83 9.09 4.65 12.45
N LEU A 84 9.07 3.31 12.45
CA LEU A 84 7.84 2.53 12.51
C LEU A 84 7.52 2.18 13.97
N PRO A 85 6.50 2.80 14.59
CA PRO A 85 6.09 2.44 15.95
C PRO A 85 5.35 1.10 15.92
N LEU A 86 5.86 0.12 16.66
CA LEU A 86 5.22 -1.19 16.80
C LEU A 86 4.23 -1.16 17.97
N TRP A 87 3.10 -1.85 17.79
CA TRP A 87 2.02 -1.91 18.77
C TRP A 87 1.47 -3.32 18.89
N ASP A 88 1.60 -3.90 20.07
CA ASP A 88 0.98 -5.18 20.38
C ASP A 88 -0.43 -4.94 20.94
N VAL A 89 -1.45 -5.35 20.18
CA VAL A 89 -2.85 -5.15 20.56
C VAL A 89 -3.23 -5.91 21.83
N ASP A 90 -2.62 -7.09 22.06
CA ASP A 90 -2.89 -7.91 23.24
C ASP A 90 -2.29 -7.29 24.52
N VAL A 91 -1.23 -6.49 24.38
CA VAL A 91 -0.52 -5.86 25.51
C VAL A 91 -0.96 -4.40 25.72
N HIS A 92 -1.06 -3.65 24.64
CA HIS A 92 -1.22 -2.20 24.69
C HIS A 92 -2.66 -1.72 24.42
N GLY A 93 -3.55 -2.63 23.98
CA GLY A 93 -4.97 -2.34 23.76
C GLY A 93 -5.34 -2.07 22.31
N ALA A 94 -6.55 -1.56 22.12
CA ALA A 94 -7.27 -1.52 20.84
C ALA A 94 -6.54 -0.80 19.69
N PRO A 95 -6.85 -1.14 18.41
CA PRO A 95 -6.26 -0.54 17.22
C PRO A 95 -6.38 0.99 17.15
N GLU A 96 -7.45 1.56 17.71
CA GLU A 96 -7.63 3.00 17.79
C GLU A 96 -6.58 3.68 18.68
N ALA A 97 -6.12 2.99 19.72
CA ALA A 97 -5.03 3.48 20.56
C ALA A 97 -3.70 3.44 19.81
N ALA A 98 -3.47 2.40 18.99
CA ALA A 98 -2.31 2.33 18.11
C ALA A 98 -2.28 3.50 17.10
N ALA A 99 -3.43 3.84 16.51
CA ALA A 99 -3.54 4.98 15.60
C ALA A 99 -3.20 6.31 16.26
N LYS A 100 -3.70 6.53 17.48
CA LYS A 100 -3.36 7.73 18.32
C LYS A 100 -1.88 7.77 18.64
N TRP A 101 -1.29 6.62 18.97
CA TRP A 101 0.14 6.49 19.24
C TRP A 101 0.97 6.87 18.00
N VAL A 102 0.63 6.36 16.80
CA VAL A 102 1.29 6.75 15.55
C VAL A 102 1.18 8.26 15.31
N ARG A 103 -0.03 8.84 15.43
CA ARG A 103 -0.20 10.30 15.30
C ARG A 103 0.69 11.07 16.23
N GLN A 104 0.82 10.64 17.49
CA GLN A 104 1.68 11.29 18.48
C GLN A 104 3.17 11.12 18.13
N LYS A 105 3.61 9.92 17.81
CA LYS A 105 5.01 9.61 17.48
C LYS A 105 5.48 10.34 16.25
N TRP A 106 4.66 10.39 15.22
CA TRP A 106 4.94 11.09 13.96
C TRP A 106 4.58 12.58 14.01
N ARG A 107 4.16 13.09 15.17
CA ARG A 107 3.78 14.49 15.39
C ARG A 107 2.76 14.99 14.37
N ILE A 108 1.80 14.13 14.00
CA ILE A 108 0.72 14.49 13.08
C ILE A 108 -0.20 15.49 13.78
N PRO A 109 -0.44 16.68 13.21
CA PRO A 109 -1.32 17.67 13.79
C PRO A 109 -2.75 17.15 13.99
N LYS A 110 -3.53 17.82 14.83
CA LYS A 110 -4.99 17.63 14.90
C LYS A 110 -5.63 17.94 13.54
N GLY A 111 -6.80 17.39 13.32
CA GLY A 111 -7.52 17.52 12.07
C GLY A 111 -7.08 16.52 11.02
N ARG A 112 -7.38 16.84 9.77
CA ARG A 112 -7.08 16.01 8.62
C ARG A 112 -5.57 15.87 8.39
N ILE A 113 -5.16 14.74 7.91
CA ILE A 113 -3.81 14.56 7.36
C ILE A 113 -3.79 15.14 5.94
N GLU A 114 -2.92 16.10 5.67
CA GLU A 114 -2.86 16.75 4.36
C GLU A 114 -2.31 15.81 3.28
N ASN A 115 -1.21 15.12 3.56
CA ASN A 115 -0.58 14.16 2.68
C ASN A 115 -0.06 12.97 3.50
N LEU A 116 -0.81 11.87 3.48
CA LEU A 116 -0.47 10.65 4.23
C LEU A 116 0.73 9.94 3.60
N THR A 117 0.79 9.89 2.27
CA THR A 117 1.88 9.26 1.53
C THR A 117 3.21 9.87 1.92
N LYS A 118 3.31 11.20 1.90
CA LYS A 118 4.54 11.89 2.31
C LYS A 118 4.92 11.60 3.76
N ILE A 119 3.97 11.62 4.69
CA ILE A 119 4.26 11.30 6.10
C ILE A 119 4.81 9.90 6.25
N ILE A 120 4.26 8.92 5.52
CA ILE A 120 4.73 7.54 5.54
C ILE A 120 6.16 7.45 4.99
N GLU A 121 6.43 8.10 3.85
CA GLU A 121 7.76 8.12 3.23
C GLU A 121 8.80 8.86 4.11
N ASP A 122 8.44 9.97 4.72
CA ASP A 122 9.30 10.72 5.66
C ASP A 122 9.68 9.88 6.91
N ASN A 123 8.92 8.82 7.21
CA ASN A 123 9.22 7.88 8.30
C ASN A 123 9.86 6.56 7.81
N GLY A 124 10.46 6.56 6.63
CA GLY A 124 11.28 5.45 6.12
C GLY A 124 10.50 4.27 5.54
N ILE A 125 9.23 4.44 5.19
CA ILE A 125 8.39 3.41 4.57
C ILE A 125 8.20 3.78 3.09
N VAL A 126 8.61 2.91 2.18
CA VAL A 126 8.50 3.19 0.75
C VAL A 126 7.08 2.92 0.26
N VAL A 127 6.48 3.89 -0.42
CA VAL A 127 5.17 3.74 -1.06
C VAL A 127 5.35 3.59 -2.57
N VAL A 128 4.78 2.52 -3.14
CA VAL A 128 4.90 2.20 -4.57
C VAL A 128 3.50 2.20 -5.20
N PRO A 129 3.18 3.18 -6.07
CA PRO A 129 2.01 3.09 -6.94
C PRO A 129 2.15 1.90 -7.87
N PHE A 130 1.20 0.97 -7.85
CA PHE A 130 1.32 -0.30 -8.53
C PHE A 130 0.06 -0.69 -9.29
N ASP A 131 0.21 -1.25 -10.49
CA ASP A 131 -0.89 -1.83 -11.25
C ASP A 131 -0.99 -3.34 -10.96
N PHE A 132 -1.90 -3.72 -10.08
CA PHE A 132 -2.15 -5.13 -9.75
C PHE A 132 -2.81 -5.91 -10.89
N GLY A 133 -3.20 -5.26 -11.99
CA GLY A 133 -3.98 -5.88 -13.07
C GLY A 133 -5.39 -6.29 -12.64
N SER A 134 -5.84 -5.86 -11.47
CA SER A 134 -7.16 -6.16 -10.91
C SER A 134 -7.62 -5.04 -9.98
N GLU A 135 -8.87 -4.62 -10.12
CA GLU A 135 -9.52 -3.68 -9.20
C GLU A 135 -9.89 -4.30 -7.84
N LYS A 136 -9.64 -5.60 -7.68
CA LYS A 136 -9.94 -6.34 -6.44
C LYS A 136 -8.80 -6.31 -5.43
N MET A 137 -7.61 -5.92 -5.85
CA MET A 137 -6.46 -5.70 -4.97
C MET A 137 -6.28 -4.20 -4.76
N ASP A 138 -6.46 -3.76 -3.54
CA ASP A 138 -6.36 -2.35 -3.18
C ASP A 138 -4.92 -1.95 -2.82
N GLY A 139 -4.23 -2.80 -2.08
CA GLY A 139 -2.86 -2.62 -1.65
C GLY A 139 -2.28 -3.88 -1.05
N LEU A 140 -1.01 -3.83 -0.73
CA LEU A 140 -0.26 -4.86 -0.03
C LEU A 140 0.97 -4.25 0.63
N SER A 141 1.25 -4.64 1.86
CA SER A 141 2.50 -4.30 2.53
C SER A 141 3.41 -5.52 2.68
N LEU A 142 4.71 -5.31 2.55
CA LEU A 142 5.75 -6.31 2.81
C LEU A 142 6.98 -5.67 3.45
N ILE A 143 7.89 -6.50 3.96
CA ILE A 143 9.19 -6.05 4.45
C ILE A 143 10.27 -6.57 3.51
N SER A 144 11.19 -5.71 3.08
CA SER A 144 12.36 -6.07 2.29
C SER A 144 13.35 -6.91 3.11
N LYS A 145 14.37 -7.46 2.43
CA LYS A 145 15.46 -8.22 3.06
C LYS A 145 16.17 -7.42 4.15
N ASP A 146 16.35 -6.13 3.94
CA ASP A 146 17.02 -5.21 4.86
C ASP A 146 16.06 -4.58 5.87
N ARG A 147 14.87 -5.19 6.04
CA ARG A 147 13.82 -4.83 7.00
C ARG A 147 13.13 -3.49 6.72
N HIS A 148 13.26 -2.92 5.52
CA HIS A 148 12.50 -1.74 5.13
C HIS A 148 11.09 -2.13 4.67
N PRO A 149 10.05 -1.50 5.23
CA PRO A 149 8.68 -1.73 4.80
C PRO A 149 8.42 -1.09 3.44
N ILE A 150 7.64 -1.80 2.61
CA ILE A 150 7.17 -1.33 1.31
C ILE A 150 5.66 -1.49 1.29
N ILE A 151 4.94 -0.44 0.91
CA ILE A 151 3.50 -0.49 0.69
C ILE A 151 3.21 -0.31 -0.80
N TYR A 152 2.67 -1.32 -1.45
CA TYR A 152 2.15 -1.23 -2.81
C TYR A 152 0.70 -0.76 -2.75
N ILE A 153 0.38 0.28 -3.51
CA ILE A 153 -0.96 0.86 -3.57
C ILE A 153 -1.49 0.85 -5.00
N ASN A 154 -2.73 0.39 -5.20
CA ASN A 154 -3.32 0.31 -6.53
C ASN A 154 -3.52 1.72 -7.12
N ASN A 155 -2.79 2.02 -8.19
CA ASN A 155 -2.79 3.31 -8.86
C ASN A 155 -4.05 3.58 -9.70
N LYS A 156 -4.93 2.57 -9.88
CA LYS A 156 -6.21 2.71 -10.61
C LYS A 156 -7.37 3.16 -9.72
N MET A 157 -7.15 3.22 -8.40
CA MET A 157 -8.20 3.61 -7.45
C MET A 157 -8.29 5.13 -7.28
N PRO A 158 -9.49 5.64 -6.90
CA PRO A 158 -9.66 7.02 -6.46
C PRO A 158 -8.79 7.35 -5.25
N GLY A 159 -8.39 8.62 -5.12
CA GLY A 159 -7.46 9.05 -4.07
C GLY A 159 -7.96 8.82 -2.64
N ASP A 160 -9.25 8.98 -2.38
CA ASP A 160 -9.87 8.69 -1.07
C ASP A 160 -9.75 7.19 -0.69
N ARG A 161 -9.92 6.29 -1.68
CA ARG A 161 -9.75 4.85 -1.48
C ARG A 161 -8.27 4.50 -1.30
N GLN A 162 -7.36 5.12 -2.11
CA GLN A 162 -5.91 4.94 -1.91
C GLN A 162 -5.48 5.33 -0.49
N ARG A 163 -5.96 6.47 0.02
CA ARG A 163 -5.64 6.92 1.39
C ARG A 163 -6.10 5.94 2.46
N LEU A 164 -7.34 5.45 2.35
CA LEU A 164 -7.87 4.48 3.31
C LEU A 164 -7.06 3.17 3.28
N THR A 165 -6.74 2.69 2.07
CA THR A 165 -5.92 1.49 1.89
C THR A 165 -4.51 1.71 2.43
N LEU A 166 -3.88 2.85 2.17
CA LEU A 166 -2.55 3.17 2.66
C LEU A 166 -2.50 3.18 4.20
N ALA A 167 -3.53 3.78 4.83
CA ALA A 167 -3.66 3.74 6.29
C ALA A 167 -3.92 2.32 6.83
N HIS A 168 -4.66 1.50 6.09
CA HIS A 168 -4.92 0.10 6.41
C HIS A 168 -3.65 -0.75 6.36
N GLU A 169 -2.86 -0.62 5.29
CA GLU A 169 -1.56 -1.30 5.16
C GLU A 169 -0.56 -0.84 6.23
N LEU A 170 -0.55 0.45 6.56
CA LEU A 170 0.22 0.95 7.70
C LEU A 170 -0.23 0.29 9.01
N GLY A 171 -1.53 0.08 9.21
CA GLY A 171 -2.06 -0.64 10.36
C GLY A 171 -1.51 -2.06 10.46
N HIS A 172 -1.38 -2.78 9.34
CA HIS A 172 -0.74 -4.09 9.30
C HIS A 172 0.74 -4.01 9.69
N LEU A 173 1.47 -3.01 9.19
CA LEU A 173 2.88 -2.81 9.54
C LEU A 173 3.07 -2.53 11.04
N VAL A 174 2.20 -1.71 11.62
CA VAL A 174 2.28 -1.29 13.03
C VAL A 174 1.91 -2.40 14.01
N MET A 175 0.86 -3.19 13.68
CA MET A 175 0.24 -4.10 14.65
C MET A 175 0.50 -5.58 14.38
N HIS A 176 0.85 -5.96 13.15
CA HIS A 176 0.78 -7.37 12.76
C HIS A 176 2.12 -7.92 12.27
N ILE A 177 3.07 -7.08 11.89
CA ILE A 177 4.36 -7.55 11.40
C ILE A 177 5.28 -7.94 12.56
N GLY A 178 5.89 -9.13 12.42
CA GLY A 178 6.85 -9.66 13.40
C GLY A 178 6.24 -10.15 14.70
N GLN A 179 4.90 -10.19 14.80
CA GLN A 179 4.19 -10.68 15.97
C GLN A 179 3.58 -12.07 15.74
N GLN A 180 3.52 -12.87 16.79
CA GLN A 180 2.74 -14.12 16.80
C GLN A 180 1.28 -13.75 17.07
N ILE A 181 0.48 -13.72 16.02
CA ILE A 181 -0.94 -13.35 16.13
C ILE A 181 -1.76 -14.58 16.43
N ALA A 182 -2.56 -14.53 17.48
CA ALA A 182 -3.51 -15.59 17.80
C ALA A 182 -4.51 -15.79 16.64
N GLN A 183 -4.77 -17.06 16.27
CA GLN A 183 -5.67 -17.41 15.13
C GLN A 183 -7.10 -16.84 15.26
N ILE A 184 -7.52 -16.49 16.47
CA ILE A 184 -8.84 -15.96 16.76
C ILE A 184 -8.99 -14.46 16.41
N ARG A 185 -7.89 -13.73 16.22
CA ARG A 185 -7.91 -12.30 15.93
C ARG A 185 -8.29 -12.02 14.48
N ASN A 186 -9.08 -10.97 14.28
CA ASN A 186 -9.44 -10.49 12.95
C ASN A 186 -8.56 -9.29 12.57
N VAL A 187 -7.37 -9.57 12.08
CA VAL A 187 -6.35 -8.57 11.71
C VAL A 187 -6.83 -7.56 10.67
N GLU A 188 -7.74 -7.98 9.77
CA GLU A 188 -8.33 -7.09 8.78
C GLU A 188 -9.25 -6.04 9.41
N LYS A 189 -10.04 -6.47 10.39
CA LYS A 189 -10.88 -5.56 11.16
C LYS A 189 -10.03 -4.60 11.98
N GLU A 190 -8.98 -5.10 12.61
CA GLU A 190 -8.05 -4.30 13.39
C GLU A 190 -7.35 -3.25 12.54
N ALA A 191 -6.83 -3.62 11.36
CA ALA A 191 -6.21 -2.69 10.42
C ALA A 191 -7.20 -1.63 9.92
N MET A 192 -8.47 -2.00 9.71
CA MET A 192 -9.50 -1.04 9.31
C MET A 192 -9.88 -0.08 10.45
N GLN A 193 -9.97 -0.56 11.70
CA GLN A 193 -10.19 0.28 12.88
C GLN A 193 -9.04 1.26 13.09
N PHE A 194 -7.79 0.79 12.95
CA PHE A 194 -6.61 1.64 12.95
C PHE A 194 -6.69 2.73 11.86
N ALA A 195 -6.96 2.34 10.61
CA ALA A 195 -7.03 3.27 9.47
C ALA A 195 -8.12 4.34 9.67
N SER A 196 -9.29 3.91 10.15
CA SER A 196 -10.40 4.81 10.45
C SER A 196 -10.01 5.85 11.51
N GLU A 197 -9.37 5.44 12.59
CA GLU A 197 -8.96 6.37 13.66
C GLU A 197 -7.75 7.22 13.28
N LEU A 198 -6.79 6.68 12.50
CA LEU A 198 -5.66 7.44 12.00
C LEU A 198 -6.11 8.59 11.09
N LEU A 199 -7.03 8.34 10.17
CA LEU A 199 -7.49 9.33 9.19
C LEU A 199 -8.53 10.28 9.76
N VAL A 200 -9.41 9.79 10.64
CA VAL A 200 -10.53 10.54 11.23
C VAL A 200 -10.62 10.22 12.72
N PRO A 201 -9.85 10.92 13.56
CA PRO A 201 -9.93 10.72 15.00
C PRO A 201 -11.34 10.93 15.53
N ALA A 202 -11.85 9.98 16.32
CA ALA A 202 -13.21 10.02 16.83
C ALA A 202 -13.52 11.29 17.61
N SER A 203 -12.56 11.77 18.45
CA SER A 203 -12.73 12.98 19.24
C SER A 203 -12.89 14.24 18.39
N GLU A 204 -12.29 14.30 17.21
CA GLU A 204 -12.35 15.43 16.30
C GLU A 204 -13.59 15.32 15.37
N PHE A 205 -13.90 14.11 14.92
CA PHE A 205 -15.10 13.83 14.13
C PHE A 205 -16.37 14.24 14.85
N LEU A 206 -16.46 14.01 16.17
CA LEU A 206 -17.63 14.32 16.97
C LEU A 206 -17.84 15.82 17.22
N GLN A 207 -16.79 16.64 17.12
CA GLN A 207 -16.88 18.08 17.33
C GLN A 207 -17.59 18.81 16.19
N ASP A 208 -17.53 18.26 14.96
CA ASP A 208 -18.04 18.89 13.74
C ASP A 208 -19.43 18.36 13.34
N LEU A 209 -20.03 17.49 14.16
CA LEU A 209 -21.27 16.77 13.81
C LEU A 209 -22.52 17.47 14.33
N GLU A 210 -23.22 18.20 13.43
CA GLU A 210 -24.60 18.68 13.73
C GLU A 210 -25.66 17.67 13.29
N THR A 211 -25.66 17.27 12.01
CA THR A 211 -26.62 16.31 11.44
C THR A 211 -25.97 15.54 10.30
N ILE A 212 -26.12 14.21 10.27
CA ILE A 212 -25.62 13.39 9.18
C ILE A 212 -26.66 13.37 8.03
N SER A 213 -26.29 13.96 6.91
CA SER A 213 -27.00 13.96 5.62
C SER A 213 -26.03 13.64 4.49
N LEU A 214 -26.53 13.43 3.26
CA LEU A 214 -25.64 13.25 2.10
C LEU A 214 -24.80 14.50 1.83
N GLU A 215 -25.33 15.68 2.05
CA GLU A 215 -24.65 16.95 1.89
C GLU A 215 -23.51 17.08 2.90
N THR A 216 -23.79 16.85 4.19
CA THR A 216 -22.78 16.90 5.24
C THR A 216 -21.69 15.84 5.01
N LEU A 217 -22.03 14.62 4.60
CA LEU A 217 -21.05 13.59 4.22
C LEU A 217 -20.17 14.03 3.04
N GLY A 218 -20.72 14.73 2.04
CA GLY A 218 -19.95 15.31 0.93
C GLY A 218 -18.96 16.37 1.41
N ASN A 219 -19.39 17.29 2.28
CA ASN A 219 -18.53 18.32 2.85
C ASN A 219 -17.43 17.70 3.74
N MET A 220 -17.78 16.71 4.55
CA MET A 220 -16.82 15.96 5.37
C MET A 220 -15.81 15.20 4.50
N LYS A 221 -16.23 14.64 3.36
CA LYS A 221 -15.31 14.01 2.40
C LYS A 221 -14.27 15.00 1.88
N ARG A 222 -14.65 16.22 1.54
CA ARG A 222 -13.70 17.28 1.12
C ARG A 222 -12.69 17.59 2.22
N TYR A 223 -13.12 17.60 3.47
CA TYR A 223 -12.25 17.90 4.61
C TYR A 223 -11.36 16.69 4.94
N TRP A 224 -11.94 15.54 5.27
CA TRP A 224 -11.21 14.36 5.74
C TRP A 224 -10.50 13.58 4.62
N LYS A 225 -10.86 13.83 3.36
CA LYS A 225 -10.29 13.16 2.17
C LYS A 225 -10.48 11.63 2.19
N ILE A 226 -11.60 11.16 2.72
CA ILE A 226 -12.05 9.75 2.68
C ILE A 226 -13.48 9.68 2.15
N SER A 227 -13.92 8.51 1.67
CA SER A 227 -15.23 8.35 1.04
C SER A 227 -16.40 8.65 1.97
N MET A 228 -17.52 9.12 1.39
CA MET A 228 -18.80 9.34 2.12
C MET A 228 -19.26 8.06 2.81
N GLY A 229 -19.05 6.90 2.14
CA GLY A 229 -19.38 5.60 2.72
C GLY A 229 -18.57 5.28 3.98
N ALA A 230 -17.26 5.56 3.99
CA ALA A 230 -16.40 5.36 5.15
C ALA A 230 -16.79 6.31 6.31
N LEU A 231 -17.11 7.57 6.00
CA LEU A 231 -17.60 8.55 7.00
C LEU A 231 -18.93 8.13 7.60
N LEU A 232 -19.86 7.63 6.79
CA LEU A 232 -21.15 7.12 7.28
C LEU A 232 -20.96 5.88 8.18
N TYR A 233 -20.03 5.01 7.83
CA TYR A 233 -19.66 3.87 8.67
C TYR A 233 -19.08 4.35 10.01
N LYS A 234 -18.15 5.29 10.00
CA LYS A 234 -17.58 5.91 11.21
C LYS A 234 -18.67 6.54 12.08
N ALA A 235 -19.61 7.30 11.49
CA ALA A 235 -20.73 7.88 12.22
C ALA A 235 -21.59 6.80 12.90
N LYS A 236 -21.77 5.65 12.23
CA LYS A 236 -22.51 4.51 12.81
C LYS A 236 -21.75 3.86 13.96
N GLU A 237 -20.45 3.62 13.82
CA GLU A 237 -19.61 3.10 14.90
C GLU A 237 -19.63 3.98 16.15
N LEU A 238 -19.67 5.30 15.96
CA LEU A 238 -19.71 6.28 17.03
C LEU A 238 -21.13 6.59 17.55
N ALA A 239 -22.13 5.79 17.15
CA ALA A 239 -23.54 5.94 17.52
C ALA A 239 -24.16 7.33 17.20
N GLN A 240 -23.62 8.02 16.19
CA GLN A 240 -24.14 9.32 15.74
C GLN A 240 -25.32 9.20 14.79
N VAL A 241 -25.59 8.00 14.30
CA VAL A 241 -26.76 7.67 13.49
C VAL A 241 -27.41 6.40 14.02
N THR A 242 -28.74 6.37 14.04
CA THR A 242 -29.50 5.17 14.34
C THR A 242 -29.42 4.15 13.21
N ASP A 243 -29.80 2.88 13.46
CA ASP A 243 -29.85 1.85 12.42
C ASP A 243 -30.75 2.23 11.24
N ASN A 244 -31.85 2.92 11.53
CA ASN A 244 -32.78 3.36 10.49
C ASN A 244 -32.18 4.49 9.64
N GLN A 245 -31.56 5.49 10.26
CA GLN A 245 -30.88 6.57 9.55
C GLN A 245 -29.71 6.04 8.70
N TYR A 246 -28.90 5.13 9.26
CA TYR A 246 -27.80 4.48 8.53
C TYR A 246 -28.30 3.75 7.28
N ARG A 247 -29.36 2.90 7.43
CA ARG A 247 -29.96 2.19 6.30
C ARG A 247 -30.54 3.14 5.26
N TYR A 248 -31.24 4.17 5.72
CA TYR A 248 -31.83 5.19 4.84
C TYR A 248 -30.77 5.91 4.00
N LEU A 249 -29.71 6.40 4.64
CA LEU A 249 -28.61 7.09 3.92
C LEU A 249 -27.91 6.14 2.93
N TRP A 250 -27.69 4.88 3.29
CA TRP A 250 -27.16 3.89 2.36
C TRP A 250 -28.09 3.60 1.17
N GLN A 251 -29.40 3.59 1.38
CA GLN A 251 -30.39 3.46 0.30
C GLN A 251 -30.36 4.67 -0.61
N GLN A 252 -30.27 5.88 -0.08
CA GLN A 252 -30.11 7.10 -0.86
C GLN A 252 -28.82 7.08 -1.69
N MET A 253 -27.69 6.73 -1.08
CA MET A 253 -26.41 6.59 -1.81
C MET A 253 -26.52 5.54 -2.92
N ALA A 254 -27.22 4.43 -2.67
CA ALA A 254 -27.42 3.41 -3.70
C ALA A 254 -28.28 3.92 -4.86
N TYR A 255 -29.38 4.59 -4.56
CA TYR A 255 -30.30 5.15 -5.54
C TYR A 255 -29.61 6.18 -6.45
N LEU A 256 -28.74 7.02 -5.88
CA LEU A 256 -27.95 8.02 -6.60
C LEU A 256 -26.69 7.45 -7.27
N GLY A 257 -26.43 6.14 -7.12
CA GLY A 257 -25.21 5.51 -7.68
C GLY A 257 -23.92 5.79 -6.89
N TYR A 258 -23.98 6.48 -5.76
CA TYR A 258 -22.83 6.89 -4.95
C TYR A 258 -22.07 5.74 -4.29
N LYS A 259 -22.68 4.55 -4.22
CA LYS A 259 -21.96 3.33 -3.80
C LYS A 259 -20.83 2.94 -4.74
N THR A 260 -20.97 3.27 -6.01
CA THR A 260 -19.98 2.92 -7.04
C THR A 260 -19.11 4.11 -7.40
N LYS A 261 -19.74 5.30 -7.52
CA LYS A 261 -19.06 6.53 -7.89
C LYS A 261 -19.72 7.71 -7.19
N GLU A 262 -19.02 8.28 -6.24
CA GLU A 262 -19.47 9.48 -5.53
C GLU A 262 -19.38 10.72 -6.44
N PRO A 263 -20.09 11.83 -6.12
CA PRO A 263 -20.10 13.03 -6.95
C PRO A 263 -18.69 13.57 -7.25
N ALA A 264 -18.43 13.93 -8.51
CA ALA A 264 -17.12 14.37 -8.95
C ALA A 264 -16.63 15.65 -8.25
N GLU A 265 -17.53 16.47 -7.78
CA GLU A 265 -17.23 17.70 -7.01
C GLU A 265 -16.58 17.41 -5.64
N PHE A 266 -16.69 16.17 -5.14
CA PHE A 266 -16.05 15.70 -3.92
C PHE A 266 -14.83 14.81 -4.19
N ASN A 267 -14.36 14.71 -5.43
CA ASN A 267 -13.21 13.88 -5.75
C ASN A 267 -11.97 14.30 -4.97
N VAL A 268 -11.26 13.30 -4.48
CA VAL A 268 -9.96 13.43 -3.82
C VAL A 268 -8.90 12.99 -4.81
N SER A 269 -7.95 13.86 -5.11
CA SER A 269 -6.81 13.51 -5.96
C SER A 269 -5.90 12.50 -5.26
N PRO A 270 -5.36 11.51 -5.99
CA PRO A 270 -4.32 10.63 -5.46
C PRO A 270 -3.11 11.43 -4.95
N GLU A 271 -2.55 11.01 -3.86
CA GLU A 271 -1.28 11.53 -3.36
C GLU A 271 -0.13 10.95 -4.16
N LYS A 272 0.94 11.73 -4.33
CA LYS A 272 2.10 11.29 -5.10
C LYS A 272 3.12 10.64 -4.14
N ALA A 273 3.49 9.41 -4.41
CA ALA A 273 4.65 8.78 -3.84
C ALA A 273 5.89 9.28 -4.60
N THR A 274 6.91 9.70 -3.89
CA THR A 274 8.11 10.34 -4.49
C THR A 274 9.41 9.65 -4.12
N LEU A 275 9.47 8.97 -2.98
CA LEU A 275 10.71 8.43 -2.44
C LEU A 275 11.46 7.48 -3.40
N PHE A 276 10.74 6.56 -4.04
CA PHE A 276 11.36 5.64 -5.00
C PHE A 276 11.93 6.39 -6.22
N LYS A 277 11.19 7.37 -6.72
CA LYS A 277 11.64 8.21 -7.82
C LYS A 277 12.83 9.09 -7.42
N GLU A 278 12.80 9.67 -6.24
CA GLU A 278 13.91 10.46 -5.70
C GLU A 278 15.20 9.62 -5.59
N MET A 279 15.10 8.35 -5.20
CA MET A 279 16.25 7.44 -5.19
C MET A 279 16.84 7.25 -6.59
N LEU A 280 16.00 7.07 -7.62
CA LEU A 280 16.47 6.96 -9.02
C LEU A 280 17.14 8.26 -9.49
N GLU A 281 16.53 9.40 -9.16
CA GLU A 281 17.05 10.73 -9.51
C GLU A 281 18.38 11.03 -8.82
N LEU A 282 18.55 10.63 -7.56
CA LEU A 282 19.83 10.75 -6.85
C LEU A 282 20.97 9.98 -7.55
N HIS A 283 20.70 8.77 -8.01
CA HIS A 283 21.70 7.98 -8.74
C HIS A 283 22.15 8.67 -10.03
N THR A 284 21.23 9.26 -10.79
CA THR A 284 21.55 9.91 -12.04
C THR A 284 22.13 11.31 -11.88
N ASN A 285 21.57 12.12 -10.98
CA ASN A 285 21.86 13.54 -10.88
C ASN A 285 23.04 13.85 -9.94
N GLU A 286 23.20 13.08 -8.84
CA GLU A 286 24.20 13.36 -7.82
C GLU A 286 25.33 12.33 -7.81
N LEU A 287 25.01 11.04 -7.95
CA LEU A 287 26.00 9.98 -8.00
C LEU A 287 26.61 9.79 -9.40
N GLY A 288 26.06 10.44 -10.43
CA GLY A 288 26.59 10.49 -11.78
C GLY A 288 26.46 9.19 -12.58
N TYR A 289 25.56 8.29 -12.18
CA TYR A 289 25.28 7.07 -12.95
C TYR A 289 24.70 7.41 -14.32
N THR A 290 25.26 6.82 -15.35
CA THR A 290 24.63 6.79 -16.67
C THR A 290 23.39 5.88 -16.65
N LYS A 291 22.52 6.03 -17.64
CA LYS A 291 21.35 5.14 -17.77
C LYS A 291 21.76 3.67 -17.92
N ASP A 292 22.86 3.39 -18.61
CA ASP A 292 23.37 2.02 -18.78
C ASP A 292 23.90 1.44 -17.46
N GLU A 293 24.64 2.21 -16.68
CA GLU A 293 25.12 1.80 -15.36
C GLU A 293 23.99 1.56 -14.39
N LEU A 294 22.97 2.46 -14.37
CA LEU A 294 21.78 2.30 -13.53
C LEU A 294 20.97 1.06 -13.94
N ALA A 295 20.75 0.85 -15.23
CA ALA A 295 20.08 -0.34 -15.75
C ALA A 295 20.82 -1.64 -15.38
N ASN A 296 22.16 -1.63 -15.48
CA ASN A 296 23.00 -2.76 -15.08
C ASN A 296 22.90 -3.04 -13.58
N MET A 297 22.91 -2.00 -12.73
CA MET A 297 22.77 -2.12 -11.28
C MET A 297 21.39 -2.70 -10.90
N LEU A 298 20.33 -2.31 -11.61
CA LEU A 298 18.98 -2.79 -11.39
C LEU A 298 18.71 -4.13 -12.08
N HIS A 299 19.65 -4.65 -12.87
CA HIS A 299 19.50 -5.88 -13.67
C HIS A 299 18.27 -5.85 -14.61
N ILE A 300 18.02 -4.69 -15.23
CA ILE A 300 16.96 -4.47 -16.22
C ILE A 300 17.54 -3.94 -17.54
N ASN A 301 16.74 -3.91 -18.60
CA ASN A 301 17.17 -3.25 -19.83
C ASN A 301 16.98 -1.72 -19.70
N VAL A 302 17.83 -0.95 -20.39
CA VAL A 302 17.77 0.53 -20.37
C VAL A 302 16.41 1.07 -20.78
N LYS A 303 15.73 0.39 -21.73
CA LYS A 303 14.35 0.78 -22.16
C LYS A 303 13.32 0.75 -21.02
N ASP A 304 13.55 -0.10 -20.01
CA ASP A 304 12.61 -0.34 -18.91
C ASP A 304 12.79 0.65 -17.75
N LEU A 305 13.91 1.41 -17.72
CA LEU A 305 14.14 2.47 -16.72
C LEU A 305 13.05 3.54 -16.70
N ASN A 306 12.45 3.86 -17.85
CA ASN A 306 11.39 4.87 -17.94
C ASN A 306 10.05 4.38 -17.40
N ALA A 307 9.93 3.09 -17.10
CA ALA A 307 8.71 2.48 -16.53
C ALA A 307 8.77 2.36 -14.99
N LEU A 308 9.93 2.63 -14.39
CA LEU A 308 10.14 2.76 -12.95
C LEU A 308 9.84 4.18 -12.48
#